data_c822f3d7a705243037868fa7831ae039
#
_entry.id   c822f3d7a705243037868fa7831ae039
#
_cell.length_a   1.000
_cell.length_b   1.000
_cell.length_c   1.000
_cell.angle_alpha   90.00
_cell.angle_beta   90.00
_cell.angle_gamma   90.00
#
_symmetry.space_group_name_H-M   'P 1'
#
loop_
_entity.id
_entity.type
_entity.pdbx_description
1 polymer ?
#
loop_
_entity_poly.entity_id
_entity_poly.type
_entity_poly.pdbx_seq_one_letter_code
_entity_poly.pdbx_strand_id
1 'polypeptide(L)'
;MGKEHTKDLLLFLKPFDKTTIDTVLWLREFVWDLYPKTNELIYDNYNALAFGWSPTDRVGHTFCSIAVGRTSKNIHFGFYWGSEIADPEKKLIGQGNQYRYLLVKDKKDFPKTYIKKLVKEAYANSLAKVKDPKQIMHGITVTKSVSAAKREKKPAAVKKKK
;
A
#
# COMPACT_ATOMS: atom_id res chain seq x y z
N MET A 1 -16.70 1.20 -8.47
CA MET A 1 -16.07 1.14 -7.15
C MET A 1 -14.84 0.26 -7.19
N GLY A 2 -13.93 0.48 -6.26
CA GLY A 2 -12.72 -0.31 -6.20
C GLY A 2 -12.94 -1.81 -6.04
N LYS A 3 -14.11 -2.19 -5.59
CA LYS A 3 -14.41 -3.61 -5.40
C LYS A 3 -14.56 -4.39 -6.68
N GLU A 4 -14.65 -3.70 -7.80
CA GLU A 4 -14.78 -4.38 -9.10
C GLU A 4 -13.62 -5.32 -9.39
N HIS A 5 -12.47 -5.02 -8.82
CA HIS A 5 -11.26 -5.81 -9.09
C HIS A 5 -10.93 -6.80 -7.97
N THR A 6 -11.93 -7.14 -7.16
CA THR A 6 -11.71 -8.07 -6.05
C THR A 6 -11.16 -9.42 -6.52
N LYS A 7 -11.59 -9.85 -7.69
CA LYS A 7 -11.11 -11.11 -8.26
C LYS A 7 -9.60 -11.11 -8.48
N ASP A 8 -9.10 -10.06 -9.11
CA ASP A 8 -7.66 -9.94 -9.36
C ASP A 8 -6.91 -9.84 -8.05
N LEU A 9 -7.45 -9.07 -7.13
CA LEU A 9 -6.82 -8.91 -5.82
C LEU A 9 -6.68 -10.25 -5.11
N LEU A 10 -7.75 -11.04 -5.10
CA LEU A 10 -7.72 -12.34 -4.45
C LEU A 10 -6.74 -13.29 -5.14
N LEU A 11 -6.66 -13.20 -6.46
CA LEU A 11 -5.69 -13.98 -7.21
C LEU A 11 -4.26 -13.63 -6.82
N PHE A 12 -3.98 -12.33 -6.71
CA PHE A 12 -2.65 -11.87 -6.33
C PHE A 12 -2.30 -12.26 -4.90
N LEU A 13 -3.28 -12.32 -4.02
CA LEU A 13 -3.06 -12.70 -2.62
C LEU A 13 -2.91 -14.19 -2.41
N LYS A 14 -3.34 -14.99 -3.37
CA LYS A 14 -3.38 -16.45 -3.22
C LYS A 14 -2.10 -17.08 -2.70
N PRO A 15 -0.89 -16.64 -3.08
CA PRO A 15 0.34 -17.26 -2.57
C PRO A 15 0.61 -17.03 -1.09
N PHE A 16 -0.10 -16.09 -0.46
CA PHE A 16 0.15 -15.77 0.94
C PHE A 16 -0.73 -16.63 1.84
N ASP A 17 -0.33 -16.75 3.13
CA ASP A 17 -1.12 -17.54 4.05
C ASP A 17 -2.40 -16.80 4.47
N LYS A 18 -3.30 -17.55 5.08
CA LYS A 18 -4.61 -17.02 5.43
C LYS A 18 -4.54 -15.83 6.39
N THR A 19 -3.67 -15.90 7.38
CA THR A 19 -3.54 -14.81 8.34
C THR A 19 -3.08 -13.54 7.66
N THR A 20 -2.11 -13.66 6.76
CA THR A 20 -1.61 -12.52 5.99
C THR A 20 -2.73 -11.93 5.12
N ILE A 21 -3.45 -12.81 4.42
CA ILE A 21 -4.56 -12.37 3.56
C ILE A 21 -5.61 -11.62 4.38
N ASP A 22 -6.00 -12.20 5.51
CA ASP A 22 -7.02 -11.59 6.37
C ASP A 22 -6.60 -10.20 6.85
N THR A 23 -5.35 -10.07 7.25
CA THR A 23 -4.83 -8.79 7.74
C THR A 23 -4.79 -7.76 6.61
N VAL A 24 -4.31 -8.16 5.45
CA VAL A 24 -4.23 -7.25 4.30
C VAL A 24 -5.62 -6.76 3.89
N LEU A 25 -6.58 -7.68 3.82
CA LEU A 25 -7.94 -7.30 3.42
C LEU A 25 -8.59 -6.39 4.47
N TRP A 26 -8.30 -6.63 5.74
CA TRP A 26 -8.80 -5.77 6.82
C TRP A 26 -8.23 -4.36 6.69
N LEU A 27 -6.92 -4.24 6.44
CA LEU A 27 -6.29 -2.95 6.25
C LEU A 27 -6.82 -2.24 5.01
N ARG A 28 -7.05 -3.01 3.95
CA ARG A 28 -7.60 -2.47 2.72
C ARG A 28 -8.97 -1.85 2.97
N GLU A 29 -9.80 -2.55 3.72
CA GLU A 29 -11.13 -2.07 4.06
C GLU A 29 -11.04 -0.79 4.91
N PHE A 30 -10.09 -0.76 5.83
CA PHE A 30 -9.85 0.41 6.66
C PHE A 30 -9.63 1.66 5.79
N VAL A 31 -8.80 1.55 4.77
CA VAL A 31 -8.54 2.70 3.88
C VAL A 31 -9.75 3.06 3.04
N TRP A 32 -10.41 2.04 2.45
CA TRP A 32 -11.59 2.29 1.64
C TRP A 32 -12.70 2.96 2.44
N ASP A 33 -12.84 2.61 3.72
CA ASP A 33 -13.84 3.23 4.58
C ASP A 33 -13.53 4.69 4.84
N LEU A 34 -12.25 5.03 4.94
CA LEU A 34 -11.85 6.42 5.18
C LEU A 34 -12.02 7.28 3.94
N TYR A 35 -11.67 6.74 2.78
CA TYR A 35 -11.63 7.51 1.54
C TYR A 35 -12.24 6.73 0.37
N PRO A 36 -13.57 6.54 0.39
CA PRO A 36 -14.21 5.71 -0.64
C PRO A 36 -14.18 6.30 -2.04
N LYS A 37 -13.82 7.56 -2.17
CA LYS A 37 -13.77 8.21 -3.48
C LYS A 37 -12.37 8.31 -4.05
N THR A 38 -11.38 7.74 -3.39
CA THR A 38 -10.04 7.69 -3.95
C THR A 38 -9.90 6.44 -4.81
N ASN A 39 -8.72 6.23 -5.35
CA ASN A 39 -8.46 5.15 -6.30
C ASN A 39 -7.39 4.23 -5.76
N GLU A 40 -7.57 2.95 -5.99
CA GLU A 40 -6.60 1.95 -5.56
C GLU A 40 -5.73 1.56 -6.74
N LEU A 41 -4.42 1.62 -6.55
CA LEU A 41 -3.44 1.25 -7.56
C LEU A 41 -2.73 -0.01 -7.08
N ILE A 42 -2.84 -1.09 -7.85
CA ILE A 42 -2.28 -2.38 -7.46
C ILE A 42 -1.00 -2.67 -8.25
N TYR A 43 0.03 -3.09 -7.53
CA TYR A 43 1.32 -3.47 -8.10
C TYR A 43 1.65 -4.89 -7.64
N ASP A 44 1.43 -5.85 -8.53
CA ASP A 44 1.74 -7.25 -8.25
C ASP A 44 3.15 -7.54 -8.76
N ASN A 45 4.13 -7.10 -8.00
CA ASN A 45 5.52 -7.10 -8.43
C ASN A 45 6.31 -8.31 -7.93
N TYR A 46 7.53 -8.42 -8.45
CA TYR A 46 8.43 -9.51 -8.14
C TYR A 46 8.73 -9.63 -6.65
N ASN A 47 9.03 -8.49 -6.01
CA ASN A 47 9.43 -8.47 -4.60
C ASN A 47 8.28 -8.33 -3.63
N ALA A 48 7.19 -7.76 -4.06
CA ALA A 48 6.09 -7.45 -3.15
C ALA A 48 4.79 -7.25 -3.90
N LEU A 49 3.70 -7.50 -3.20
CA LEU A 49 2.37 -7.12 -3.67
C LEU A 49 2.01 -5.86 -2.91
N ALA A 50 1.62 -4.82 -3.62
CA ALA A 50 1.31 -3.54 -3.00
C ALA A 50 0.01 -2.96 -3.55
N PHE A 51 -0.72 -2.30 -2.66
CA PHE A 51 -1.92 -1.54 -3.01
C PHE A 51 -1.73 -0.13 -2.49
N GLY A 52 -1.83 0.85 -3.38
CA GLY A 52 -1.72 2.25 -2.97
C GLY A 52 -3.01 2.99 -3.24
N TRP A 53 -3.27 4.03 -2.48
CA TRP A 53 -4.46 4.86 -2.68
C TRP A 53 -4.04 6.26 -3.07
N SER A 54 -4.72 6.80 -4.07
CA SER A 54 -4.34 8.06 -4.69
C SER A 54 -5.60 8.79 -5.15
N PRO A 55 -5.60 10.14 -5.11
CA PRO A 55 -6.71 10.88 -5.73
C PRO A 55 -6.72 10.77 -7.25
N THR A 56 -5.62 10.31 -7.85
CA THR A 56 -5.51 10.13 -9.30
C THR A 56 -5.02 8.71 -9.60
N ASP A 57 -4.67 8.43 -10.85
CA ASP A 57 -4.08 7.14 -11.20
C ASP A 57 -2.55 7.18 -11.25
N ARG A 58 -1.94 8.24 -10.74
CA ARG A 58 -0.49 8.41 -10.76
C ARG A 58 0.13 7.99 -9.44
N VAL A 59 1.20 7.20 -9.54
CA VAL A 59 1.89 6.74 -8.34
C VAL A 59 2.42 7.89 -7.48
N GLY A 60 2.83 8.99 -8.12
CA GLY A 60 3.34 10.16 -7.41
C GLY A 60 2.32 10.87 -6.54
N HIS A 61 1.04 10.56 -6.70
CA HIS A 61 -0.02 11.13 -5.88
C HIS A 61 -0.52 10.16 -4.81
N THR A 62 0.12 9.00 -4.68
CA THR A 62 -0.27 8.00 -3.67
C THR A 62 -0.05 8.58 -2.28
N PHE A 63 -1.05 8.47 -1.40
CA PHE A 63 -0.90 8.97 -0.05
C PHE A 63 -0.66 7.87 0.97
N CYS A 64 -1.24 6.70 0.80
CA CYS A 64 -0.93 5.58 1.70
C CYS A 64 -1.00 4.29 0.91
N SER A 65 -0.42 3.24 1.48
CA SER A 65 -0.33 1.96 0.78
C SER A 65 -0.23 0.81 1.78
N ILE A 66 -0.54 -0.38 1.26
CA ILE A 66 -0.33 -1.63 1.99
C ILE A 66 0.58 -2.47 1.11
N ALA A 67 1.64 -3.01 1.67
CA ALA A 67 2.57 -3.83 0.92
C ALA A 67 2.90 -5.10 1.69
N VAL A 68 3.00 -6.22 0.96
CA VAL A 68 3.38 -7.50 1.53
C VAL A 68 4.59 -8.01 0.80
N GLY A 69 5.68 -8.25 1.53
CA GLY A 69 6.89 -8.78 0.93
C GLY A 69 6.72 -10.24 0.56
N ARG A 70 7.24 -10.61 -0.60
CA ARG A 70 7.11 -11.99 -1.06
C ARG A 70 7.97 -12.95 -0.24
N THR A 71 9.15 -12.51 0.16
CA THR A 71 10.06 -13.32 0.94
C THR A 71 9.84 -13.13 2.44
N SER A 72 9.82 -11.89 2.90
CA SER A 72 9.69 -11.60 4.32
C SER A 72 8.30 -11.88 4.88
N LYS A 73 7.28 -11.79 4.03
CA LYS A 73 5.87 -11.88 4.43
C LYS A 73 5.46 -10.75 5.37
N ASN A 74 6.30 -9.74 5.53
CA ASN A 74 5.98 -8.60 6.37
C ASN A 74 4.93 -7.72 5.70
N ILE A 75 4.02 -7.20 6.50
CA ILE A 75 2.99 -6.30 6.02
C ILE A 75 3.35 -4.89 6.46
N HIS A 76 3.46 -3.99 5.49
CA HIS A 76 3.72 -2.58 5.74
C HIS A 76 2.44 -1.78 5.50
N PHE A 77 2.09 -0.92 6.42
CA PHE A 77 1.15 0.16 6.12
C PHE A 77 2.01 1.39 5.92
N GLY A 78 2.07 1.89 4.71
CA GLY A 78 3.06 2.89 4.36
C GLY A 78 2.48 4.19 3.86
N PHE A 79 3.34 5.19 3.83
CA PHE A 79 3.02 6.52 3.32
C PHE A 79 4.06 6.86 2.27
N TYR A 80 3.60 7.00 1.03
CA TYR A 80 4.50 7.25 -0.09
C TYR A 80 5.35 8.50 0.15
N TRP A 81 4.72 9.55 0.68
CA TRP A 81 5.41 10.79 1.04
C TRP A 81 5.52 10.92 2.55
N GLY A 82 5.89 9.82 3.21
CA GLY A 82 5.91 9.76 4.66
C GLY A 82 6.83 10.77 5.33
N SER A 83 7.89 11.18 4.64
CA SER A 83 8.80 12.17 5.20
C SER A 83 8.14 13.54 5.36
N GLU A 84 6.99 13.76 4.72
CA GLU A 84 6.25 15.02 4.81
C GLU A 84 5.23 15.03 5.94
N ILE A 85 5.06 13.90 6.61
CA ILE A 85 4.03 13.75 7.63
C ILE A 85 4.61 13.95 9.01
N ALA A 86 3.92 14.74 9.84
CA ALA A 86 4.29 14.86 11.23
C ALA A 86 3.96 13.53 11.90
N ASP A 87 4.92 12.93 12.55
CA ASP A 87 4.74 11.66 13.24
C ASP A 87 5.13 11.90 14.70
N PRO A 88 4.29 12.61 15.46
CA PRO A 88 4.68 13.05 16.81
C PRO A 88 4.97 11.91 17.77
N GLU A 89 4.34 10.75 17.56
CA GLU A 89 4.60 9.59 18.43
C GLU A 89 5.72 8.72 17.91
N LYS A 90 6.32 9.11 16.79
CA LYS A 90 7.48 8.42 16.21
C LYS A 90 7.25 6.95 15.99
N LYS A 91 6.10 6.61 15.44
CA LYS A 91 5.73 5.22 15.16
C LYS A 91 6.14 4.75 13.78
N LEU A 92 6.45 5.65 12.88
CA LEU A 92 6.81 5.29 11.51
C LEU A 92 8.29 4.95 11.40
N ILE A 93 8.59 3.99 10.54
CA ILE A 93 9.94 3.49 10.29
C ILE A 93 10.39 3.97 8.90
N GLY A 94 11.68 4.22 8.76
CA GLY A 94 12.26 4.61 7.49
C GLY A 94 13.22 5.76 7.65
N GLN A 95 14.25 5.79 6.80
CA GLN A 95 15.29 6.81 6.90
C GLN A 95 15.50 7.58 5.61
N GLY A 96 14.93 7.09 4.52
CA GLY A 96 15.08 7.78 3.26
C GLY A 96 14.38 9.13 3.27
N ASN A 97 14.44 9.80 2.14
CA ASN A 97 13.85 11.13 2.03
C ASN A 97 12.39 11.12 1.58
N GLN A 98 11.74 9.96 1.55
CA GLN A 98 10.37 9.88 1.08
C GLN A 98 9.49 8.92 1.87
N TYR A 99 9.70 7.63 1.74
CA TYR A 99 8.79 6.60 2.26
C TYR A 99 8.93 6.36 3.76
N ARG A 100 7.80 6.19 4.44
CA ARG A 100 7.75 5.79 5.86
C ARG A 100 6.65 4.77 6.02
N TYR A 101 6.80 3.86 6.99
CA TYR A 101 5.82 2.79 7.13
C TYR A 101 5.73 2.30 8.58
N LEU A 102 4.64 1.59 8.84
CA LEU A 102 4.40 0.89 10.10
C LEU A 102 4.34 -0.60 9.77
N LEU A 103 5.01 -1.43 10.57
CA LEU A 103 4.89 -2.88 10.43
C LEU A 103 3.59 -3.32 11.10
N VAL A 104 2.80 -4.12 10.40
CA VAL A 104 1.53 -4.60 10.92
C VAL A 104 1.65 -6.09 11.14
N LYS A 105 1.67 -6.50 12.41
CA LYS A 105 1.78 -7.91 12.77
C LYS A 105 0.43 -8.49 13.16
N ASP A 106 -0.40 -7.70 13.82
CA ASP A 106 -1.69 -8.17 14.29
C ASP A 106 -2.67 -7.01 14.20
N LYS A 107 -3.87 -7.29 13.74
CA LYS A 107 -4.91 -6.28 13.60
C LYS A 107 -5.20 -5.54 14.91
N LYS A 108 -5.21 -6.24 16.01
CA LYS A 108 -5.55 -5.60 17.29
C LYS A 108 -4.47 -4.65 17.79
N ASP A 109 -3.26 -4.76 17.29
CA ASP A 109 -2.17 -3.85 17.66
C ASP A 109 -2.05 -2.67 16.73
N PHE A 110 -2.87 -2.64 15.67
CA PHE A 110 -2.84 -1.56 14.72
C PHE A 110 -3.43 -0.29 15.34
N PRO A 111 -2.64 0.81 15.43
CA PRO A 111 -3.13 2.03 16.10
C PRO A 111 -4.04 2.84 15.19
N LYS A 112 -5.28 2.39 15.07
CA LYS A 112 -6.25 2.95 14.12
C LYS A 112 -6.43 4.45 14.23
N THR A 113 -6.64 4.95 15.43
CA THR A 113 -6.91 6.37 15.61
C THR A 113 -5.72 7.22 15.21
N TYR A 114 -4.53 6.77 15.58
CA TYR A 114 -3.31 7.48 15.22
C TYR A 114 -3.09 7.45 13.71
N ILE A 115 -3.22 6.28 13.10
CA ILE A 115 -3.00 6.15 11.67
C ILE A 115 -4.04 6.94 10.88
N LYS A 116 -5.27 7.02 11.35
CA LYS A 116 -6.29 7.85 10.71
C LYS A 116 -5.82 9.31 10.58
N LYS A 117 -5.21 9.83 11.63
CA LYS A 117 -4.70 11.20 11.60
C LYS A 117 -3.60 11.36 10.56
N LEU A 118 -2.69 10.39 10.50
CA LEU A 118 -1.60 10.45 9.53
C LEU A 118 -2.11 10.32 8.11
N VAL A 119 -3.08 9.45 7.89
CA VAL A 119 -3.68 9.27 6.56
C VAL A 119 -4.36 10.56 6.10
N LYS A 120 -5.04 11.24 7.02
CA LYS A 120 -5.70 12.50 6.72
C LYS A 120 -4.70 13.55 6.24
N GLU A 121 -3.60 13.67 6.96
CA GLU A 121 -2.54 14.60 6.58
C GLU A 121 -1.94 14.21 5.23
N ALA A 122 -1.66 12.91 5.06
CA ALA A 122 -1.09 12.41 3.83
C ALA A 122 -2.00 12.67 2.63
N TYR A 123 -3.30 12.47 2.82
CA TYR A 123 -4.26 12.73 1.75
C TYR A 123 -4.25 14.19 1.35
N ALA A 124 -4.29 15.10 2.33
CA ALA A 124 -4.26 16.52 2.04
C ALA A 124 -2.99 16.92 1.30
N ASN A 125 -1.85 16.37 1.72
CA ASN A 125 -0.57 16.65 1.08
C ASN A 125 -0.57 16.17 -0.37
N SER A 126 -1.08 14.97 -0.61
CA SER A 126 -1.11 14.41 -1.96
C SER A 126 -2.10 15.15 -2.86
N LEU A 127 -3.25 15.51 -2.32
CA LEU A 127 -4.23 16.26 -3.09
C LEU A 127 -3.64 17.60 -3.53
N ALA A 128 -2.84 18.24 -2.68
CA ALA A 128 -2.19 19.50 -3.02
C ALA A 128 -1.17 19.34 -4.17
N LYS A 129 -0.70 18.13 -4.42
CA LYS A 129 0.24 17.88 -5.52
C LYS A 129 -0.45 17.72 -6.87
N VAL A 130 -1.76 17.54 -6.87
CA VAL A 130 -2.51 17.37 -8.12
C VAL A 130 -2.69 18.74 -8.76
N LYS A 131 -2.05 18.93 -9.90
CA LYS A 131 -2.08 20.24 -10.58
C LYS A 131 -3.29 20.41 -11.46
N ASP A 132 -3.77 19.33 -12.04
CA ASP A 132 -4.94 19.37 -12.92
C ASP A 132 -6.09 18.61 -12.28
N PRO A 133 -7.14 19.31 -11.82
CA PRO A 133 -8.29 18.66 -11.18
C PRO A 133 -8.96 17.60 -12.07
N LYS A 134 -8.77 17.69 -13.38
CA LYS A 134 -9.35 16.70 -14.29
C LYS A 134 -8.75 15.32 -14.11
N GLN A 135 -7.58 15.23 -13.48
CA GLN A 135 -6.93 13.96 -13.24
C GLN A 135 -7.53 13.21 -12.06
N ILE A 136 -8.34 13.89 -11.25
CA ILE A 136 -8.96 13.27 -10.09
C ILE A 136 -10.00 12.25 -10.55
N MET A 137 -9.87 11.03 -10.05
CA MET A 137 -10.80 9.95 -10.36
C MET A 137 -11.47 9.52 -9.07
N HIS A 138 -12.50 8.69 -9.17
CA HIS A 138 -13.29 8.34 -7.99
C HIS A 138 -13.62 6.86 -7.92
N GLY A 139 -13.12 6.21 -6.88
CA GLY A 139 -13.59 4.90 -6.48
C GLY A 139 -13.27 3.76 -7.43
N ILE A 140 -12.17 3.83 -8.14
CA ILE A 140 -11.78 2.75 -9.06
C ILE A 140 -10.54 2.03 -8.54
N THR A 141 -10.33 0.83 -9.07
CA THR A 141 -9.11 0.07 -8.82
C THR A 141 -8.42 -0.16 -10.15
N VAL A 142 -7.14 0.13 -10.21
CA VAL A 142 -6.34 -0.03 -11.42
C VAL A 142 -5.16 -0.93 -11.10
N THR A 143 -4.98 -1.98 -11.89
CA THR A 143 -3.79 -2.82 -11.78
C THR A 143 -2.71 -2.20 -12.62
N LYS A 144 -1.67 -1.69 -11.97
CA LYS A 144 -0.61 -0.93 -12.65
C LYS A 144 0.50 -1.83 -13.17
N SER A 145 0.77 -2.94 -12.49
CA SER A 145 1.79 -3.85 -12.96
C SER A 145 1.52 -5.27 -12.47
N VAL A 146 1.95 -6.24 -13.26
CA VAL A 146 1.89 -7.65 -12.92
C VAL A 146 3.20 -8.29 -13.38
N SER A 147 3.95 -8.84 -12.44
CA SER A 147 5.20 -9.50 -12.77
C SER A 147 4.98 -11.01 -12.84
N ALA A 148 5.37 -11.62 -13.96
CA ALA A 148 5.25 -13.05 -14.12
C ALA A 148 6.22 -13.79 -13.20
N ALA A 149 7.39 -13.21 -12.93
CA ALA A 149 8.39 -13.82 -12.07
C ALA A 149 8.23 -13.32 -10.64
N LYS A 150 7.69 -14.16 -9.77
CA LYS A 150 7.49 -13.78 -8.38
C LYS A 150 8.66 -14.27 -7.52
N ARG A 151 8.89 -13.56 -6.45
CA ARG A 151 10.02 -13.86 -5.58
C ARG A 151 9.94 -15.25 -4.94
N GLU A 152 8.75 -15.74 -4.70
CA GLU A 152 8.60 -17.04 -4.05
C GLU A 152 9.18 -18.17 -4.88
N LYS A 153 9.40 -17.94 -6.16
CA LYS A 153 9.99 -18.95 -7.04
C LYS A 153 11.48 -18.81 -7.16
N LYS A 154 12.05 -17.86 -6.52
CA LYS A 154 13.47 -17.61 -6.65
C LYS A 154 14.26 -18.80 -6.13
N PRO A 155 15.13 -19.39 -6.95
CA PRO A 155 16.01 -20.43 -6.46
C PRO A 155 16.99 -19.83 -5.49
N ALA A 156 17.51 -20.68 -4.71
CA ALA A 156 18.55 -20.23 -3.79
C ALA A 156 19.66 -19.62 -4.57
N ALA A 157 20.12 -18.72 -4.42
CA ALA A 157 21.02 -18.27 -5.12
C ALA A 157 22.00 -17.83 -5.66
N VAL A 158 22.29 -17.89 -5.80
CA VAL A 158 23.04 -17.73 -6.54
C VAL A 158 23.79 -16.59 -6.38
N LYS A 159 24.13 -16.32 -6.09
CA LYS A 159 24.61 -15.50 -6.00
C LYS A 159 25.64 -15.21 -6.25
N LYS A 160 26.10 -14.93 -6.69
CA LYS A 160 26.85 -14.70 -7.04
C LYS A 160 27.62 -13.97 -6.78
N LYS A 161 28.35 -13.87 -6.79
CA LYS A 161 29.03 -13.33 -6.66
C LYS A 161 29.76 -12.81 -6.94
N LYS A 162 30.23 -12.58 -7.06
CA LYS A 162 30.91 -12.09 -7.38
C LYS A 162 31.38 -11.54 -7.15
#